data_397a861fa3270f045a81d59a4da7b859
#
_entry.id   397a861fa3270f045a81d59a4da7b859
#
_cell.length_a   1.000
_cell.length_b   1.000
_cell.length_c   1.000
_cell.angle_alpha   90.00
_cell.angle_beta   90.00
_cell.angle_gamma   90.00
#
_symmetry.space_group_name_H-M   'P 1'
#
loop_
_entity.id
_entity.type
_entity.pdbx_description
1 polymer ?
#
loop_
_entity_poly.entity_id
_entity_poly.type
_entity_poly.pdbx_seq_one_letter_code
_entity_poly.pdbx_strand_id
1 'polypeptide(L)'
;MNKGLRNLGEKMGTSEISREVEYSSSEHSKVHDFKINDMNSIKLIVPPTVYPPRRDTKLLLKGLEGINMQPGNLVEIGCGSGAISIAKALEGWNVTAFDVNPLAVVATKGNSEVAGVNDRVTAEEGGVGEENWKLPANADLVVWNLPYLSPDLENILGPMEEAALTDERLRGWSEQLLDLANEESQNGTIFVLLMNSDSNPKNSPLTWVRKGWSKRSLAVERVGDDTLEVIAFWRPGFGSEPTYLEKTNSTMDEARNLPKFGWQRIRSAEQISGRGRKGAIWHSNQGDMIASWSVKLEELNRLTPGLLQVSIGASICEALGVQMKWPNDLIWQGRKCGGILLESSTYDGTIRIGVGLNKKAGEIEGFSYSGWTEYIGEIDSNEMFQIIDAAIGSILDSTPPIDSTENTIWQQKSWAKLCEILSTGVVAKFDGRAVNIVGLSGAGSLRAYSDSTAYEISDVDDFSITF
;
A
#
# COMPACT_ATOMS: atom_id res chain seq x y z
N MET A 1 23.76 23.61 28.79
CA MET A 1 22.39 23.98 29.13
C MET A 1 21.48 22.88 28.62
N ASN A 2 21.21 21.93 29.51
CA ASN A 2 20.40 20.74 29.26
C ASN A 2 19.01 20.96 29.88
N LYS A 3 17.99 21.14 29.09
CA LYS A 3 16.56 20.93 29.47
C LYS A 3 15.71 20.93 28.21
N GLY A 4 15.30 19.77 27.75
CA GLY A 4 14.33 19.67 26.63
C GLY A 4 14.25 18.32 25.95
N LEU A 5 14.55 17.23 26.62
CA LEU A 5 14.29 15.87 26.11
C LEU A 5 13.68 15.06 27.27
N ARG A 6 12.42 15.29 27.55
CA ARG A 6 11.61 14.42 28.41
C ARG A 6 10.19 14.45 27.89
N ASN A 7 9.79 13.32 27.37
CA ASN A 7 8.51 12.70 27.13
C ASN A 7 8.38 12.21 25.69
N LEU A 8 9.09 11.15 25.41
CA LEU A 8 8.92 10.33 24.20
C LEU A 8 8.56 8.93 24.68
N GLY A 9 7.38 8.48 24.30
CA GLY A 9 6.92 7.13 24.40
C GLY A 9 6.41 6.72 25.79
N GLU A 10 5.18 6.24 25.87
CA GLU A 10 4.82 5.32 26.95
C GLU A 10 5.63 4.03 26.71
N LYS A 11 6.88 4.03 27.16
CA LYS A 11 7.65 2.81 27.35
C LYS A 11 6.85 1.93 28.30
N MET A 12 6.74 0.65 28.02
CA MET A 12 6.26 -0.29 29.02
C MET A 12 6.99 0.01 30.31
N GLY A 13 6.26 0.36 31.36
CA GLY A 13 6.85 0.66 32.66
C GLY A 13 7.56 -0.59 33.17
N THR A 14 8.62 -0.43 33.98
CA THR A 14 9.33 -1.56 34.60
C THR A 14 8.38 -2.55 35.30
N SER A 15 7.21 -2.09 35.76
CA SER A 15 6.16 -2.93 36.32
C SER A 15 5.44 -3.81 35.29
N GLU A 16 5.32 -3.39 34.04
CA GLU A 16 4.67 -4.16 32.95
C GLU A 16 5.61 -5.22 32.42
N ILE A 17 6.88 -4.88 32.22
CA ILE A 17 7.93 -5.84 31.86
C ILE A 17 8.05 -6.91 32.94
N SER A 18 8.07 -6.51 34.22
CA SER A 18 8.14 -7.46 35.34
C SER A 18 6.95 -8.42 35.35
N ARG A 19 5.72 -7.94 35.04
CA ARG A 19 4.52 -8.78 34.93
C ARG A 19 4.59 -9.73 33.74
N GLU A 20 5.17 -9.31 32.63
CA GLU A 20 5.32 -10.16 31.45
C GLU A 20 6.37 -11.26 31.69
N VAL A 21 7.51 -10.92 32.29
CA VAL A 21 8.50 -11.91 32.71
C VAL A 21 7.91 -12.90 33.72
N GLU A 22 7.14 -12.44 34.71
CA GLU A 22 6.43 -13.29 35.64
C GLU A 22 5.41 -14.20 34.93
N TYR A 23 4.70 -13.66 33.93
CA TYR A 23 3.74 -14.44 33.12
C TYR A 23 4.43 -15.47 32.25
N SER A 24 5.48 -15.10 31.50
CA SER A 24 6.23 -16.03 30.63
C SER A 24 6.93 -17.14 31.44
N SER A 25 7.25 -16.87 32.71
CA SER A 25 7.84 -17.85 33.65
C SER A 25 6.81 -18.63 34.43
N SER A 26 5.51 -18.35 34.27
CA SER A 26 4.44 -19.04 35.00
C SER A 26 4.21 -20.44 34.44
N GLU A 27 3.78 -21.37 35.30
CA GLU A 27 3.37 -22.71 34.89
C GLU A 27 1.90 -22.78 34.43
N HIS A 28 1.18 -21.66 34.45
CA HIS A 28 -0.28 -21.63 34.25
C HIS A 28 -0.67 -20.74 33.09
N SER A 29 -1.54 -21.26 32.22
CA SER A 29 -2.20 -20.49 31.18
C SER A 29 -3.20 -19.50 31.78
N LYS A 30 -3.44 -18.37 31.10
CA LYS A 30 -4.46 -17.37 31.47
C LYS A 30 -5.63 -17.43 30.50
N VAL A 31 -6.82 -17.09 31.00
CA VAL A 31 -8.02 -16.94 30.16
C VAL A 31 -8.18 -15.47 29.82
N HIS A 32 -8.30 -15.19 28.52
CA HIS A 32 -8.56 -13.86 27.98
C HIS A 32 -9.94 -13.83 27.33
N ASP A 33 -10.75 -12.82 27.69
CA ASP A 33 -11.98 -12.52 26.97
C ASP A 33 -11.62 -11.62 25.78
N PHE A 34 -11.73 -12.16 24.57
CA PHE A 34 -11.46 -11.41 23.33
C PHE A 34 -12.77 -11.04 22.64
N LYS A 35 -12.99 -9.73 22.50
CA LYS A 35 -14.17 -9.17 21.84
C LYS A 35 -13.96 -9.17 20.33
N ILE A 36 -14.75 -9.96 19.59
CA ILE A 36 -14.73 -10.03 18.13
C ILE A 36 -15.44 -8.80 17.53
N ASN A 37 -16.65 -8.50 18.06
CA ASN A 37 -17.46 -7.35 17.68
C ASN A 37 -18.32 -6.93 18.89
N ASP A 38 -19.25 -5.99 18.70
CA ASP A 38 -20.06 -5.47 19.81
C ASP A 38 -20.98 -6.50 20.46
N MET A 39 -21.33 -7.58 19.77
CA MET A 39 -22.25 -8.61 20.26
C MET A 39 -21.56 -9.92 20.65
N ASN A 40 -20.37 -10.19 20.13
CA ASN A 40 -19.71 -11.48 20.26
C ASN A 40 -18.31 -11.35 20.89
N SER A 41 -18.04 -12.24 21.85
CA SER A 41 -16.72 -12.43 22.42
C SER A 41 -16.39 -13.93 22.52
N ILE A 42 -15.10 -14.24 22.50
CA ILE A 42 -14.59 -15.60 22.70
C ILE A 42 -13.66 -15.63 23.90
N LYS A 43 -13.64 -16.75 24.60
CA LYS A 43 -12.67 -17.02 25.68
C LYS A 43 -11.49 -17.77 25.08
N LEU A 44 -10.30 -17.22 25.27
CA LEU A 44 -9.05 -17.80 24.77
C LEU A 44 -8.19 -18.22 25.95
N ILE A 45 -7.75 -19.46 25.95
CA ILE A 45 -6.70 -19.93 26.85
C ILE A 45 -5.36 -19.61 26.20
N VAL A 46 -4.55 -18.81 26.88
CA VAL A 46 -3.26 -18.33 26.38
C VAL A 46 -2.15 -18.90 27.26
N PRO A 47 -1.30 -19.79 26.74
CA PRO A 47 -0.14 -20.32 27.44
C PRO A 47 0.90 -19.21 27.76
N PRO A 48 1.79 -19.44 28.74
CA PRO A 48 2.75 -18.42 29.20
C PRO A 48 3.70 -17.89 28.13
N THR A 49 4.04 -18.69 27.13
CA THR A 49 4.96 -18.32 26.04
C THR A 49 4.25 -17.89 24.75
N VAL A 50 2.94 -17.74 24.79
CA VAL A 50 2.13 -17.32 23.65
C VAL A 50 1.71 -15.88 23.80
N TYR A 51 1.94 -15.06 22.79
CA TYR A 51 1.51 -13.65 22.79
C TYR A 51 -0.02 -13.55 22.94
N PRO A 52 -0.49 -12.83 23.97
CA PRO A 52 -1.93 -12.66 24.17
C PRO A 52 -2.52 -11.69 23.13
N PRO A 53 -3.79 -11.85 22.74
CA PRO A 53 -4.43 -10.91 21.83
C PRO A 53 -4.51 -9.53 22.47
N ARG A 54 -3.94 -8.53 21.81
CA ARG A 54 -3.85 -7.14 22.30
C ARG A 54 -4.52 -6.17 21.30
N ARG A 55 -4.12 -4.91 21.36
CA ARG A 55 -4.62 -3.81 20.54
C ARG A 55 -4.35 -4.01 19.05
N ASP A 56 -3.19 -4.50 18.69
CA ASP A 56 -2.77 -4.86 17.34
C ASP A 56 -3.67 -5.96 16.73
N THR A 57 -3.96 -7.02 17.49
CA THR A 57 -4.89 -8.07 17.08
C THR A 57 -6.29 -7.52 16.81
N LYS A 58 -6.75 -6.56 17.63
CA LYS A 58 -8.05 -5.88 17.41
C LYS A 58 -8.03 -4.99 16.17
N LEU A 59 -6.93 -4.28 15.95
CA LEU A 59 -6.74 -3.44 14.75
C LEU A 59 -6.74 -4.29 13.49
N LEU A 60 -6.05 -5.45 13.50
CA LEU A 60 -6.05 -6.39 12.39
C LEU A 60 -7.47 -6.92 12.12
N LEU A 61 -8.19 -7.33 13.16
CA LEU A 61 -9.58 -7.79 13.01
C LEU A 61 -10.47 -6.69 12.41
N LYS A 62 -10.35 -5.45 12.89
CA LYS A 62 -11.06 -4.30 12.34
C LYS A 62 -10.72 -4.06 10.85
N GLY A 63 -9.45 -4.18 10.47
CA GLY A 63 -9.04 -4.06 9.07
C GLY A 63 -9.68 -5.14 8.19
N LEU A 64 -9.80 -6.36 8.70
CA LEU A 64 -10.43 -7.47 7.99
C LEU A 64 -11.93 -7.28 7.70
N GLU A 65 -12.62 -6.37 8.41
CA GLU A 65 -14.01 -5.97 8.11
C GLU A 65 -14.11 -5.28 6.74
N GLY A 66 -13.03 -4.65 6.26
CA GLY A 66 -12.96 -4.02 4.93
C GLY A 66 -12.75 -5.00 3.77
N ILE A 67 -12.68 -6.31 4.05
CA ILE A 67 -12.56 -7.38 3.04
C ILE A 67 -13.92 -8.03 2.82
N ASN A 68 -14.57 -7.68 1.71
CA ASN A 68 -15.95 -8.11 1.40
C ASN A 68 -15.97 -9.41 0.57
N MET A 69 -15.09 -10.36 0.87
CA MET A 69 -15.04 -11.66 0.21
C MET A 69 -16.07 -12.63 0.81
N GLN A 70 -16.60 -13.53 -0.03
CA GLN A 70 -17.28 -14.72 0.48
C GLN A 70 -16.25 -15.62 1.17
N PRO A 71 -16.63 -16.27 2.28
CA PRO A 71 -15.72 -17.18 2.97
C PRO A 71 -15.16 -18.28 2.07
N GLY A 72 -13.86 -18.43 2.08
CA GLY A 72 -13.06 -19.40 1.33
C GLY A 72 -11.97 -19.98 2.20
N ASN A 73 -10.75 -20.09 1.68
CA ASN A 73 -9.58 -20.59 2.38
C ASN A 73 -8.73 -19.42 2.90
N LEU A 74 -8.59 -19.33 4.20
CA LEU A 74 -7.78 -18.33 4.88
C LEU A 74 -6.51 -18.99 5.45
N VAL A 75 -5.38 -18.37 5.26
CA VAL A 75 -4.12 -18.72 5.93
C VAL A 75 -3.76 -17.63 6.93
N GLU A 76 -3.62 -17.98 8.21
CA GLU A 76 -3.07 -17.09 9.24
C GLU A 76 -1.64 -17.50 9.56
N ILE A 77 -0.71 -16.55 9.50
CA ILE A 77 0.69 -16.72 9.89
C ILE A 77 0.89 -16.07 11.25
N GLY A 78 1.53 -16.81 12.20
CA GLY A 78 1.68 -16.37 13.58
C GLY A 78 0.35 -16.33 14.34
N CYS A 79 -0.35 -17.47 14.40
CA CYS A 79 -1.72 -17.53 14.90
C CYS A 79 -1.85 -17.31 16.44
N GLY A 80 -0.77 -17.46 17.19
CA GLY A 80 -0.75 -17.25 18.63
C GLY A 80 -1.81 -18.11 19.36
N SER A 81 -2.77 -17.46 20.01
CA SER A 81 -3.89 -18.14 20.69
C SER A 81 -5.11 -18.41 19.80
N GLY A 82 -5.03 -18.12 18.50
CA GLY A 82 -6.08 -18.36 17.52
C GLY A 82 -7.18 -17.30 17.46
N ALA A 83 -6.93 -16.08 17.95
CA ALA A 83 -7.96 -15.04 18.04
C ALA A 83 -8.56 -14.68 16.67
N ILE A 84 -7.73 -14.45 15.65
CA ILE A 84 -8.17 -14.14 14.28
C ILE A 84 -8.71 -15.38 13.58
N SER A 85 -8.01 -16.53 13.68
CA SER A 85 -8.45 -17.80 13.13
C SER A 85 -9.87 -18.17 13.55
N ILE A 86 -10.15 -18.10 14.85
CA ILE A 86 -11.48 -18.44 15.39
C ILE A 86 -12.51 -17.40 14.96
N ALA A 87 -12.19 -16.11 15.03
CA ALA A 87 -13.11 -15.06 14.59
C ALA A 87 -13.54 -15.25 13.13
N LYS A 88 -12.60 -15.55 12.23
CA LYS A 88 -12.89 -15.77 10.81
C LYS A 88 -13.56 -17.11 10.55
N ALA A 89 -13.26 -18.17 11.31
CA ALA A 89 -13.96 -19.45 11.23
C ALA A 89 -15.44 -19.33 11.63
N LEU A 90 -15.76 -18.50 12.63
CA LEU A 90 -17.15 -18.16 13.00
C LEU A 90 -17.91 -17.43 11.89
N GLU A 91 -17.20 -16.71 11.00
CA GLU A 91 -17.75 -16.09 9.79
C GLU A 91 -17.88 -17.08 8.62
N GLY A 92 -17.40 -18.32 8.76
CA GLY A 92 -17.51 -19.39 7.78
C GLY A 92 -16.23 -19.70 6.98
N TRP A 93 -15.11 -19.04 7.26
CA TRP A 93 -13.83 -19.33 6.60
C TRP A 93 -13.28 -20.70 7.01
N ASN A 94 -12.64 -21.39 6.06
CA ASN A 94 -11.76 -22.52 6.35
C ASN A 94 -10.36 -21.99 6.62
N VAL A 95 -9.86 -22.14 7.82
CA VAL A 95 -8.63 -21.51 8.27
C VAL A 95 -7.52 -22.55 8.44
N THR A 96 -6.38 -22.32 7.79
CA THR A 96 -5.12 -22.98 8.10
C THR A 96 -4.23 -21.98 8.84
N ALA A 97 -4.00 -22.26 10.11
CA ALA A 97 -3.27 -21.39 11.02
C ALA A 97 -1.86 -21.94 11.26
N PHE A 98 -0.84 -21.11 11.08
CA PHE A 98 0.56 -21.49 11.30
C PHE A 98 1.17 -20.70 12.45
N ASP A 99 2.00 -21.36 13.23
CA ASP A 99 2.87 -20.71 14.21
C ASP A 99 4.15 -21.52 14.39
N VAL A 100 5.28 -20.84 14.57
CA VAL A 100 6.56 -21.49 14.89
C VAL A 100 6.64 -21.95 16.34
N ASN A 101 5.76 -21.44 17.21
CA ASN A 101 5.64 -21.84 18.61
C ASN A 101 4.64 -23.00 18.74
N PRO A 102 5.07 -24.21 19.11
CA PRO A 102 4.17 -25.38 19.25
C PRO A 102 3.07 -25.16 20.30
N LEU A 103 3.31 -24.33 21.33
CA LEU A 103 2.28 -24.00 22.34
C LEU A 103 1.18 -23.10 21.76
N ALA A 104 1.50 -22.23 20.81
CA ALA A 104 0.52 -21.46 20.06
C ALA A 104 -0.39 -22.36 19.21
N VAL A 105 0.21 -23.33 18.52
CA VAL A 105 -0.54 -24.35 17.74
C VAL A 105 -1.50 -25.14 18.64
N VAL A 106 -1.04 -25.61 19.79
CA VAL A 106 -1.89 -26.33 20.77
C VAL A 106 -2.99 -25.42 21.31
N ALA A 107 -2.66 -24.17 21.64
CA ALA A 107 -3.64 -23.19 22.12
C ALA A 107 -4.72 -22.91 21.08
N THR A 108 -4.33 -22.67 19.81
CA THR A 108 -5.27 -22.43 18.72
C THR A 108 -6.21 -23.62 18.51
N LYS A 109 -5.71 -24.88 18.54
CA LYS A 109 -6.53 -26.08 18.46
C LYS A 109 -7.54 -26.15 19.60
N GLY A 110 -7.09 -26.06 20.86
CA GLY A 110 -7.95 -26.13 22.03
C GLY A 110 -8.98 -25.00 22.09
N ASN A 111 -8.58 -23.78 21.74
CA ASN A 111 -9.50 -22.64 21.71
C ASN A 111 -10.54 -22.77 20.58
N SER A 112 -10.19 -23.33 19.42
CA SER A 112 -11.14 -23.61 18.34
C SER A 112 -12.17 -24.67 18.71
N GLU A 113 -11.77 -25.68 19.47
CA GLU A 113 -12.71 -26.69 20.05
C GLU A 113 -13.70 -26.04 21.03
N VAL A 114 -13.20 -25.18 21.94
CA VAL A 114 -14.06 -24.46 22.89
C VAL A 114 -15.02 -23.52 22.18
N ALA A 115 -14.58 -22.89 21.08
CA ALA A 115 -15.43 -22.03 20.27
C ALA A 115 -16.38 -22.78 19.31
N GLY A 116 -16.24 -24.12 19.18
CA GLY A 116 -17.09 -24.95 18.32
C GLY A 116 -16.82 -24.77 16.82
N VAL A 117 -15.56 -24.43 16.43
CA VAL A 117 -15.13 -24.21 15.03
C VAL A 117 -13.93 -25.07 14.64
N ASN A 118 -13.64 -26.13 15.38
CA ASN A 118 -12.52 -27.03 15.13
C ASN A 118 -12.64 -27.82 13.81
N ASP A 119 -13.83 -27.88 13.22
CA ASP A 119 -14.05 -28.43 11.87
C ASP A 119 -13.59 -27.48 10.75
N ARG A 120 -13.37 -26.21 11.07
CA ARG A 120 -12.94 -25.15 10.14
C ARG A 120 -11.54 -24.64 10.41
N VAL A 121 -10.94 -24.93 11.56
CA VAL A 121 -9.61 -24.45 11.93
C VAL A 121 -8.64 -25.62 12.00
N THR A 122 -7.63 -25.62 11.13
CA THR A 122 -6.47 -26.49 11.20
C THR A 122 -5.27 -25.68 11.65
N ALA A 123 -4.59 -26.06 12.72
CA ALA A 123 -3.39 -25.36 13.18
C ALA A 123 -2.17 -26.28 13.07
N GLU A 124 -1.07 -25.77 12.55
CA GLU A 124 0.17 -26.52 12.24
C GLU A 124 1.42 -25.72 12.63
N GLU A 125 2.49 -26.42 12.96
CA GLU A 125 3.80 -25.78 13.17
C GLU A 125 4.40 -25.34 11.85
N GLY A 126 4.93 -24.13 11.80
CA GLY A 126 5.58 -23.56 10.65
C GLY A 126 5.31 -22.06 10.47
N GLY A 127 5.96 -21.47 9.48
CA GLY A 127 5.81 -20.05 9.16
C GLY A 127 6.90 -19.56 8.22
N VAL A 128 6.81 -18.29 7.85
CA VAL A 128 7.79 -17.65 6.98
C VAL A 128 9.19 -17.74 7.59
N GLY A 129 10.13 -18.22 6.81
CA GLY A 129 11.53 -18.39 7.21
C GLY A 129 11.89 -19.76 7.75
N GLU A 130 10.93 -20.67 7.94
CA GLU A 130 11.22 -22.09 8.22
C GLU A 130 11.62 -22.83 6.94
N GLU A 131 12.64 -23.70 7.04
CA GLU A 131 13.35 -24.28 5.88
C GLU A 131 12.47 -25.02 4.86
N ASN A 132 11.39 -25.64 5.29
CA ASN A 132 10.51 -26.43 4.41
C ASN A 132 9.07 -25.94 4.39
N TRP A 133 8.81 -24.79 4.99
CA TRP A 133 7.47 -24.24 5.00
C TRP A 133 7.14 -23.61 3.64
N LYS A 134 5.92 -23.85 3.19
CA LYS A 134 5.37 -23.28 1.94
C LYS A 134 4.04 -22.62 2.21
N LEU A 135 3.79 -21.57 1.47
CA LEU A 135 2.48 -20.93 1.48
C LEU A 135 1.46 -21.86 0.80
N PRO A 136 0.31 -22.20 1.45
CA PRO A 136 -0.74 -22.96 0.80
C PRO A 136 -1.22 -22.30 -0.50
N ALA A 137 -1.05 -22.96 -1.64
CA ALA A 137 -1.32 -22.41 -2.96
C ALA A 137 -2.81 -22.11 -3.22
N ASN A 138 -3.73 -22.68 -2.43
CA ASN A 138 -5.17 -22.45 -2.54
C ASN A 138 -5.70 -21.37 -1.58
N ALA A 139 -4.83 -20.55 -1.02
CA ALA A 139 -5.22 -19.46 -0.13
C ALA A 139 -5.94 -18.35 -0.92
N ASP A 140 -7.16 -18.02 -0.51
CA ASP A 140 -7.89 -16.85 -1.00
C ASP A 140 -7.49 -15.58 -0.22
N LEU A 141 -7.21 -15.74 1.07
CA LEU A 141 -6.82 -14.68 1.98
C LEU A 141 -5.66 -15.13 2.86
N VAL A 142 -4.58 -14.36 2.91
CA VAL A 142 -3.42 -14.57 3.80
C VAL A 142 -3.38 -13.41 4.80
N VAL A 143 -3.32 -13.74 6.09
CA VAL A 143 -3.35 -12.75 7.17
C VAL A 143 -2.12 -12.92 8.05
N TRP A 144 -1.48 -11.82 8.39
CA TRP A 144 -0.37 -11.83 9.34
C TRP A 144 -0.31 -10.55 10.17
N ASN A 145 -0.28 -10.72 11.48
CA ASN A 145 0.20 -9.68 12.40
C ASN A 145 1.73 -9.73 12.36
N LEU A 146 2.31 -8.96 11.42
CA LEU A 146 3.74 -9.03 11.11
C LEU A 146 4.56 -8.55 12.33
N PRO A 147 5.66 -9.21 12.70
CA PRO A 147 6.62 -8.64 13.64
C PRO A 147 7.16 -7.30 13.11
N TYR A 148 6.90 -6.21 13.81
CA TYR A 148 7.11 -4.85 13.29
C TYR A 148 8.09 -4.00 14.12
N LEU A 149 8.52 -4.46 15.30
CA LEU A 149 9.47 -3.74 16.12
C LEU A 149 10.90 -4.01 15.64
N SER A 150 11.71 -2.96 15.57
CA SER A 150 13.15 -3.12 15.39
C SER A 150 13.78 -3.51 16.72
N PRO A 151 14.78 -4.42 16.74
CA PRO A 151 15.56 -4.68 17.94
C PRO A 151 16.28 -3.39 18.33
N ASP A 152 15.80 -2.75 19.39
CA ASP A 152 16.39 -1.54 19.93
C ASP A 152 17.10 -1.90 21.23
N LEU A 153 18.44 -1.77 21.26
CA LEU A 153 19.27 -2.06 22.42
C LEU A 153 18.93 -1.15 23.63
N GLU A 154 18.18 -0.08 23.39
CA GLU A 154 17.77 0.86 24.46
C GLU A 154 16.35 0.58 25.00
N ASN A 155 15.52 -0.20 24.28
CA ASN A 155 14.18 -0.58 24.69
C ASN A 155 14.18 -2.01 25.20
N ILE A 156 13.96 -2.18 26.49
CA ILE A 156 13.77 -3.50 27.09
C ILE A 156 12.32 -3.92 26.80
N LEU A 157 12.14 -4.84 25.85
CA LEU A 157 10.90 -5.55 25.62
C LEU A 157 10.77 -6.71 26.60
N GLY A 158 9.54 -7.15 26.87
CA GLY A 158 9.34 -8.42 27.53
C GLY A 158 9.72 -9.59 26.62
N PRO A 159 10.08 -10.77 27.17
CA PRO A 159 10.54 -11.91 26.35
C PRO A 159 9.54 -12.36 25.28
N MET A 160 8.24 -12.24 25.52
CA MET A 160 7.19 -12.59 24.55
C MET A 160 7.05 -11.53 23.44
N GLU A 161 7.19 -10.27 23.79
CA GLU A 161 7.15 -9.17 22.82
C GLU A 161 8.38 -9.19 21.92
N GLU A 162 9.55 -9.45 22.49
CA GLU A 162 10.78 -9.62 21.73
C GLU A 162 10.64 -10.74 20.70
N ALA A 163 10.14 -11.90 21.10
CA ALA A 163 9.96 -13.05 20.21
C ALA A 163 8.86 -12.84 19.17
N ALA A 164 7.76 -12.15 19.51
CA ALA A 164 6.58 -12.01 18.66
C ALA A 164 6.64 -10.78 17.74
N LEU A 165 7.34 -9.71 18.13
CA LEU A 165 7.24 -8.41 17.48
C LEU A 165 8.57 -7.93 16.85
N THR A 166 9.70 -8.59 17.16
CA THR A 166 11.01 -8.12 16.69
C THR A 166 11.41 -8.75 15.37
N ASP A 167 11.82 -7.92 14.41
CA ASP A 167 12.41 -8.34 13.14
C ASP A 167 13.94 -8.20 13.17
N GLU A 168 14.63 -9.27 13.53
CA GLU A 168 16.10 -9.31 13.61
C GLU A 168 16.80 -9.65 12.30
N ARG A 169 16.07 -10.01 11.25
CA ARG A 169 16.65 -10.52 10.01
C ARG A 169 17.26 -9.43 9.14
N LEU A 170 18.28 -9.79 8.37
CA LEU A 170 18.91 -8.91 7.36
C LEU A 170 17.90 -8.44 6.29
N ARG A 171 16.97 -9.33 5.91
CA ARG A 171 15.79 -9.05 5.08
C ARG A 171 14.56 -9.10 5.97
N GLY A 172 13.70 -8.08 5.91
CA GLY A 172 12.47 -8.01 6.70
C GLY A 172 11.52 -9.18 6.42
N TRP A 173 10.70 -9.52 7.38
CA TRP A 173 9.69 -10.58 7.27
C TRP A 173 8.71 -10.33 6.12
N SER A 174 8.33 -9.06 5.91
CA SER A 174 7.46 -8.65 4.81
C SER A 174 8.06 -8.98 3.44
N GLU A 175 9.38 -8.79 3.27
CA GLU A 175 10.07 -9.09 2.02
C GLU A 175 10.17 -10.60 1.77
N GLN A 176 10.39 -11.40 2.81
CA GLN A 176 10.40 -12.87 2.67
C GLN A 176 9.02 -13.42 2.31
N LEU A 177 7.94 -12.88 2.92
CA LEU A 177 6.58 -13.24 2.54
C LEU A 177 6.28 -12.83 1.10
N LEU A 178 6.77 -11.66 0.67
CA LEU A 178 6.60 -11.20 -0.72
C LEU A 178 7.25 -12.14 -1.74
N ASP A 179 8.43 -12.70 -1.44
CA ASP A 179 9.06 -13.70 -2.30
C ASP A 179 8.16 -14.95 -2.43
N LEU A 180 7.64 -15.46 -1.32
CA LEU A 180 6.69 -16.58 -1.32
C LEU A 180 5.40 -16.24 -2.06
N ALA A 181 4.88 -15.02 -1.86
CA ALA A 181 3.70 -14.55 -2.58
C ALA A 181 3.90 -14.51 -4.09
N ASN A 182 5.10 -14.15 -4.55
CA ASN A 182 5.44 -14.14 -5.98
C ASN A 182 5.58 -15.54 -6.58
N GLU A 183 6.04 -16.50 -5.80
CA GLU A 183 6.37 -17.85 -6.27
C GLU A 183 5.20 -18.84 -6.10
N GLU A 184 4.42 -18.72 -5.03
CA GLU A 184 3.51 -19.78 -4.59
C GLU A 184 2.03 -19.35 -4.59
N SER A 185 1.70 -18.04 -4.54
CA SER A 185 0.30 -17.62 -4.47
C SER A 185 -0.40 -17.65 -5.82
N GLN A 186 -1.70 -17.92 -5.79
CA GLN A 186 -2.56 -17.75 -6.98
C GLN A 186 -2.87 -16.27 -7.23
N ASN A 187 -3.25 -15.95 -8.46
CA ASN A 187 -3.48 -14.57 -8.87
C ASN A 187 -4.57 -13.83 -8.08
N GLY A 188 -5.56 -14.53 -7.55
CA GLY A 188 -6.67 -13.95 -6.77
C GLY A 188 -6.42 -13.82 -5.27
N THR A 189 -5.25 -14.25 -4.77
CA THR A 189 -4.94 -14.18 -3.34
C THR A 189 -4.79 -12.73 -2.88
N ILE A 190 -5.43 -12.40 -1.76
CA ILE A 190 -5.27 -11.13 -1.06
C ILE A 190 -4.41 -11.37 0.20
N PHE A 191 -3.41 -10.52 0.41
CA PHE A 191 -2.60 -10.51 1.62
C PHE A 191 -3.02 -9.34 2.50
N VAL A 192 -3.31 -9.60 3.78
CA VAL A 192 -3.64 -8.57 4.76
C VAL A 192 -2.60 -8.61 5.88
N LEU A 193 -1.79 -7.58 5.94
CA LEU A 193 -0.68 -7.47 6.88
C LEU A 193 -0.90 -6.31 7.83
N LEU A 194 -0.71 -6.54 9.14
CA LEU A 194 -0.51 -5.45 10.08
C LEU A 194 0.97 -5.12 10.11
N MET A 195 1.30 -3.86 9.87
CA MET A 195 2.67 -3.36 9.75
C MET A 195 2.83 -2.05 10.54
N ASN A 196 4.06 -1.73 10.94
CA ASN A 196 4.40 -0.39 11.38
C ASN A 196 4.92 0.42 10.19
N SER A 197 4.16 1.42 9.76
CA SER A 197 4.48 2.19 8.55
C SER A 197 5.60 3.22 8.75
N ASP A 198 5.96 3.57 9.98
CA ASP A 198 6.92 4.64 10.27
C ASP A 198 8.35 4.13 10.57
N SER A 199 8.53 2.91 11.07
CA SER A 199 9.77 2.56 11.79
C SER A 199 10.75 1.65 11.06
N ASN A 200 10.35 0.88 10.03
CA ASN A 200 11.28 -0.08 9.42
C ASN A 200 11.26 -0.05 7.89
N PRO A 201 12.31 0.53 7.25
CA PRO A 201 12.44 0.52 5.78
C PRO A 201 12.39 -0.89 5.16
N LYS A 202 12.79 -1.94 5.90
CA LYS A 202 12.79 -3.33 5.45
C LYS A 202 11.38 -3.91 5.31
N ASN A 203 10.43 -3.39 6.09
CA ASN A 203 9.03 -3.78 6.05
C ASN A 203 8.16 -2.73 5.32
N SER A 204 8.75 -1.92 4.46
CA SER A 204 8.01 -0.89 3.73
C SER A 204 6.94 -1.50 2.81
N PRO A 205 5.69 -1.04 2.90
CA PRO A 205 4.63 -1.43 1.96
C PRO A 205 4.96 -1.13 0.50
N LEU A 206 5.88 -0.18 0.24
CA LEU A 206 6.33 0.18 -1.10
C LEU A 206 7.16 -0.92 -1.75
N THR A 207 7.78 -1.83 -0.99
CA THR A 207 8.47 -3.00 -1.54
C THR A 207 7.51 -3.88 -2.33
N TRP A 208 6.29 -4.07 -1.81
CA TRP A 208 5.22 -4.79 -2.52
C TRP A 208 4.79 -4.08 -3.80
N VAL A 209 4.62 -2.75 -3.76
CA VAL A 209 4.25 -1.96 -4.95
C VAL A 209 5.32 -2.05 -6.02
N ARG A 210 6.61 -1.97 -5.64
CA ARG A 210 7.75 -2.12 -6.56
C ARG A 210 7.90 -3.52 -7.15
N LYS A 211 7.20 -4.51 -6.59
CA LYS A 211 7.09 -5.88 -7.11
C LYS A 211 5.73 -6.16 -7.76
N GLY A 212 4.97 -5.12 -8.09
CA GLY A 212 3.74 -5.21 -8.86
C GLY A 212 2.48 -5.56 -8.05
N TRP A 213 2.48 -5.35 -6.73
CA TRP A 213 1.32 -5.55 -5.87
C TRP A 213 0.67 -4.21 -5.52
N SER A 214 -0.59 -4.04 -5.85
CA SER A 214 -1.39 -2.91 -5.35
C SER A 214 -1.57 -3.01 -3.85
N LYS A 215 -1.73 -1.86 -3.18
CA LYS A 215 -1.94 -1.79 -1.74
C LYS A 215 -3.13 -0.90 -1.38
N ARG A 216 -3.81 -1.23 -0.29
CA ARG A 216 -4.85 -0.37 0.28
C ARG A 216 -4.85 -0.45 1.81
N SER A 217 -4.82 0.70 2.46
CA SER A 217 -4.94 0.80 3.91
C SER A 217 -6.38 0.51 4.33
N LEU A 218 -6.57 -0.44 5.24
CA LEU A 218 -7.86 -0.87 5.75
C LEU A 218 -8.16 -0.27 7.13
N ALA A 219 -7.14 -0.19 7.99
CA ALA A 219 -7.24 0.41 9.30
C ALA A 219 -5.90 1.00 9.71
N VAL A 220 -5.93 2.11 10.43
CA VAL A 220 -4.74 2.81 10.93
C VAL A 220 -4.96 3.17 12.39
N GLU A 221 -3.94 3.00 13.21
CA GLU A 221 -3.94 3.43 14.59
C GLU A 221 -2.56 3.96 14.98
N ARG A 222 -2.52 5.12 15.63
CA ARG A 222 -1.28 5.68 16.17
C ARG A 222 -1.08 5.24 17.61
N VAL A 223 0.09 4.67 17.88
CA VAL A 223 0.48 4.16 19.20
C VAL A 223 1.80 4.80 19.60
N GLY A 224 1.75 5.87 20.39
CA GLY A 224 2.94 6.67 20.69
C GLY A 224 3.50 7.33 19.44
N ASP A 225 4.73 7.03 19.11
CA ASP A 225 5.41 7.52 17.89
C ASP A 225 5.22 6.59 16.69
N ASP A 226 4.70 5.39 16.90
CA ASP A 226 4.47 4.39 15.86
C ASP A 226 3.08 4.52 15.23
N THR A 227 3.00 4.25 13.91
CA THR A 227 1.74 4.14 13.19
C THR A 227 1.55 2.69 12.74
N LEU A 228 0.63 1.99 13.42
CA LEU A 228 0.22 0.66 13.02
C LEU A 228 -0.83 0.75 11.91
N GLU A 229 -0.59 0.05 10.82
CA GLU A 229 -1.45 0.06 9.64
C GLU A 229 -1.77 -1.37 9.20
N VAL A 230 -3.03 -1.66 8.98
CA VAL A 230 -3.50 -2.89 8.34
C VAL A 230 -3.63 -2.62 6.85
N ILE A 231 -2.85 -3.33 6.05
CA ILE A 231 -2.74 -3.08 4.62
C ILE A 231 -3.12 -4.35 3.86
N ALA A 232 -4.02 -4.22 2.90
CA ALA A 232 -4.30 -5.25 1.92
C ALA A 232 -3.38 -5.09 0.70
N PHE A 233 -2.87 -6.21 0.18
CA PHE A 233 -2.07 -6.29 -1.05
C PHE A 233 -2.70 -7.30 -2.02
N TRP A 234 -2.70 -6.99 -3.31
CA TRP A 234 -3.21 -7.86 -4.38
C TRP A 234 -2.52 -7.58 -5.71
N ARG A 235 -2.54 -8.55 -6.62
CA ARG A 235 -2.13 -8.32 -8.02
C ARG A 235 -3.20 -7.52 -8.75
N PRO A 236 -2.88 -6.39 -9.44
CA PRO A 236 -3.86 -5.61 -10.18
C PRO A 236 -4.69 -6.45 -11.13
N GLY A 237 -6.02 -6.29 -11.09
CA GLY A 237 -6.96 -7.10 -11.87
C GLY A 237 -6.83 -8.60 -11.59
N PHE A 238 -6.43 -8.98 -10.39
CA PHE A 238 -6.12 -10.37 -10.02
C PHE A 238 -5.13 -11.04 -11.00
N GLY A 239 -4.08 -10.30 -11.39
CA GLY A 239 -3.04 -10.79 -12.29
C GLY A 239 -3.48 -11.00 -13.73
N SER A 240 -4.61 -10.39 -14.15
CA SER A 240 -4.99 -10.39 -15.57
C SER A 240 -3.91 -9.69 -16.41
N GLU A 241 -3.66 -10.18 -17.62
CA GLU A 241 -2.63 -9.63 -18.48
C GLU A 241 -3.10 -8.34 -19.18
N PRO A 242 -2.23 -7.32 -19.33
CA PRO A 242 -2.53 -6.15 -20.14
C PRO A 242 -2.52 -6.50 -21.64
N THR A 243 -3.30 -5.79 -22.44
CA THR A 243 -3.12 -5.84 -23.89
C THR A 243 -1.75 -5.28 -24.25
N TYR A 244 -1.00 -5.99 -25.08
CA TYR A 244 0.33 -5.56 -25.55
C TYR A 244 0.33 -5.33 -27.06
N LEU A 245 0.92 -4.22 -27.49
CA LEU A 245 1.15 -3.87 -28.88
C LEU A 245 2.63 -3.59 -29.13
N GLU A 246 3.18 -4.13 -30.21
CA GLU A 246 4.53 -3.76 -30.63
C GLU A 246 4.61 -2.29 -31.03
N LYS A 247 3.59 -1.79 -31.71
CA LYS A 247 3.53 -0.43 -32.21
C LYS A 247 2.10 0.07 -32.32
N THR A 248 1.89 1.33 -31.95
CA THR A 248 0.60 2.01 -32.10
C THR A 248 0.79 3.49 -32.40
N ASN A 249 -0.26 4.15 -32.85
CA ASN A 249 -0.29 5.60 -32.90
C ASN A 249 -0.35 6.19 -31.49
N SER A 250 -1.29 5.71 -30.67
CA SER A 250 -1.45 6.19 -29.30
C SER A 250 -2.15 5.14 -28.46
N THR A 251 -1.54 4.75 -27.33
CA THR A 251 -2.16 3.85 -26.35
C THR A 251 -3.46 4.42 -25.77
N MET A 252 -3.61 5.75 -25.71
CA MET A 252 -4.83 6.43 -25.29
C MET A 252 -5.98 6.26 -26.28
N ASP A 253 -5.68 6.16 -27.58
CA ASP A 253 -6.70 5.89 -28.61
C ASP A 253 -7.10 4.41 -28.59
N GLU A 254 -6.14 3.51 -28.47
CA GLU A 254 -6.40 2.08 -28.33
C GLU A 254 -7.21 1.75 -27.07
N ALA A 255 -6.97 2.46 -25.96
CA ALA A 255 -7.72 2.28 -24.74
C ALA A 255 -9.22 2.55 -24.86
N ARG A 256 -9.68 3.25 -25.92
CA ARG A 256 -11.11 3.43 -26.24
C ARG A 256 -11.80 2.11 -26.63
N ASN A 257 -11.03 1.18 -27.18
CA ASN A 257 -11.50 -0.09 -27.68
C ASN A 257 -11.43 -1.23 -26.65
N LEU A 258 -10.86 -0.97 -25.48
CA LEU A 258 -10.78 -1.96 -24.40
C LEU A 258 -12.17 -2.30 -23.86
N PRO A 259 -12.38 -3.52 -23.33
CA PRO A 259 -13.59 -3.88 -22.62
C PRO A 259 -13.92 -2.86 -21.51
N LYS A 260 -15.21 -2.68 -21.23
CA LYS A 260 -15.70 -1.73 -20.23
C LYS A 260 -15.97 -2.38 -18.85
N PHE A 261 -15.29 -3.47 -18.54
CA PHE A 261 -15.44 -4.19 -17.27
C PHE A 261 -14.09 -4.75 -16.83
N GLY A 262 -13.88 -4.86 -15.54
CA GLY A 262 -12.63 -5.32 -14.94
C GLY A 262 -11.48 -4.32 -15.14
N TRP A 263 -10.30 -4.71 -14.71
CA TRP A 263 -9.09 -3.88 -14.75
C TRP A 263 -8.45 -3.90 -16.15
N GLN A 264 -8.72 -2.88 -16.96
CA GLN A 264 -8.34 -2.82 -18.37
C GLN A 264 -7.11 -1.97 -18.61
N ARG A 265 -6.09 -2.53 -19.24
CA ARG A 265 -4.81 -1.89 -19.53
C ARG A 265 -4.31 -2.23 -20.91
N ILE A 266 -3.61 -1.29 -21.51
CA ILE A 266 -2.87 -1.48 -22.76
C ILE A 266 -1.50 -0.83 -22.67
N ARG A 267 -0.48 -1.51 -23.15
CA ARG A 267 0.89 -0.99 -23.26
C ARG A 267 1.44 -1.23 -24.65
N SER A 268 2.43 -0.42 -25.05
CA SER A 268 3.08 -0.53 -26.35
C SER A 268 4.59 -0.39 -26.23
N ALA A 269 5.32 -1.10 -27.09
CA ALA A 269 6.77 -0.93 -27.20
C ALA A 269 7.14 0.37 -27.95
N GLU A 270 6.31 0.81 -28.88
CA GLU A 270 6.53 2.03 -29.65
C GLU A 270 5.21 2.80 -29.85
N GLN A 271 5.24 4.12 -29.64
CA GLN A 271 4.12 5.02 -29.90
C GLN A 271 4.56 6.14 -30.86
N ILE A 272 3.81 6.32 -31.95
CA ILE A 272 4.19 7.27 -33.02
C ILE A 272 3.69 8.68 -32.73
N SER A 273 2.48 8.81 -32.18
CA SER A 273 1.76 10.08 -32.01
C SER A 273 1.32 10.24 -30.54
N GLY A 274 2.27 10.18 -29.61
CA GLY A 274 2.02 10.37 -28.19
C GLY A 274 1.46 11.76 -27.91
N ARG A 275 0.49 11.84 -26.99
CA ARG A 275 -0.17 13.10 -26.60
C ARG A 275 0.14 13.46 -25.18
N GLY A 276 0.37 14.75 -24.96
CA GLY A 276 0.34 15.40 -23.66
C GLY A 276 -0.91 16.27 -23.50
N ARG A 277 -0.96 17.05 -22.43
CA ARG A 277 -2.05 18.01 -22.18
C ARG A 277 -2.03 19.11 -23.26
N LYS A 278 -3.25 19.62 -23.58
CA LYS A 278 -3.43 20.76 -24.50
C LYS A 278 -2.76 20.60 -25.87
N GLY A 279 -2.72 19.37 -26.38
CA GLY A 279 -2.14 19.09 -27.69
C GLY A 279 -0.60 19.03 -27.73
N ALA A 280 0.06 19.10 -26.58
CA ALA A 280 1.51 18.86 -26.52
C ALA A 280 1.83 17.44 -27.01
N ILE A 281 2.97 17.30 -27.69
CA ILE A 281 3.46 16.02 -28.17
C ILE A 281 4.22 15.32 -27.04
N TRP A 282 3.92 14.03 -26.82
CA TRP A 282 4.75 13.16 -26.00
C TRP A 282 5.71 12.39 -26.92
N HIS A 283 6.98 12.66 -26.80
CA HIS A 283 8.03 11.92 -27.51
C HIS A 283 8.38 10.68 -26.69
N SER A 284 8.37 9.53 -27.31
CA SER A 284 8.77 8.26 -26.70
C SER A 284 9.93 7.64 -27.46
N ASN A 285 10.89 7.12 -26.73
CA ASN A 285 12.05 6.41 -27.26
C ASN A 285 11.84 4.90 -27.10
N GLN A 286 12.64 4.12 -27.81
CA GLN A 286 12.63 2.68 -27.65
C GLN A 286 13.02 2.29 -26.22
N GLY A 287 12.17 1.46 -25.61
CA GLY A 287 12.33 0.98 -24.23
C GLY A 287 11.67 1.85 -23.17
N ASP A 288 11.12 3.01 -23.51
CA ASP A 288 10.28 3.79 -22.60
C ASP A 288 9.03 2.99 -22.18
N MET A 289 8.50 3.28 -21.01
CA MET A 289 7.22 2.72 -20.58
C MET A 289 6.07 3.61 -21.03
N ILE A 290 5.20 3.05 -21.86
CA ILE A 290 4.06 3.73 -22.46
C ILE A 290 2.83 2.84 -22.26
N ALA A 291 1.88 3.32 -21.47
CA ALA A 291 0.69 2.54 -21.17
C ALA A 291 -0.54 3.44 -20.95
N SER A 292 -1.72 2.83 -21.10
CA SER A 292 -2.99 3.48 -20.79
C SER A 292 -3.93 2.51 -20.08
N TRP A 293 -4.72 3.06 -19.16
CA TRP A 293 -5.77 2.38 -18.41
C TRP A 293 -7.13 2.93 -18.81
N SER A 294 -8.16 2.08 -18.84
CA SER A 294 -9.54 2.47 -19.07
C SER A 294 -10.39 2.03 -17.88
N VAL A 295 -11.01 2.98 -17.20
CA VAL A 295 -11.79 2.76 -15.98
C VAL A 295 -13.16 3.40 -16.15
N LYS A 296 -14.23 2.79 -15.63
CA LYS A 296 -15.56 3.39 -15.64
C LYS A 296 -15.62 4.58 -14.69
N LEU A 297 -16.32 5.65 -15.12
CA LEU A 297 -16.54 6.85 -14.29
C LEU A 297 -17.26 6.52 -12.97
N GLU A 298 -18.19 5.56 -12.99
CA GLU A 298 -18.91 5.11 -11.77
C GLU A 298 -18.02 4.44 -10.73
N GLU A 299 -16.87 3.88 -11.14
CA GLU A 299 -15.89 3.24 -10.28
C GLU A 299 -14.90 4.22 -9.61
N LEU A 300 -14.97 5.52 -9.94
CA LEU A 300 -14.05 6.52 -9.41
C LEU A 300 -14.30 6.90 -7.94
N ASN A 301 -15.25 6.26 -7.26
CA ASN A 301 -15.55 6.50 -5.84
C ASN A 301 -15.69 7.98 -5.48
N ARG A 302 -16.32 8.77 -6.36
CA ARG A 302 -16.50 10.24 -6.27
C ARG A 302 -15.23 11.07 -6.38
N LEU A 303 -14.08 10.50 -6.74
CA LEU A 303 -12.89 11.29 -7.08
C LEU A 303 -13.18 12.16 -8.31
N THR A 304 -12.94 13.45 -8.18
CA THR A 304 -13.01 14.36 -9.34
C THR A 304 -11.83 14.06 -10.28
N PRO A 305 -11.94 14.27 -11.60
CA PRO A 305 -10.83 14.04 -12.53
C PRO A 305 -9.54 14.79 -12.14
N GLY A 306 -9.67 16.01 -11.60
CA GLY A 306 -8.51 16.77 -11.13
C GLY A 306 -7.84 16.14 -9.92
N LEU A 307 -8.59 15.76 -8.89
CA LEU A 307 -8.03 15.08 -7.71
C LEU A 307 -7.47 13.71 -8.09
N LEU A 308 -8.17 12.97 -8.96
CA LEU A 308 -7.70 11.68 -9.46
C LEU A 308 -6.33 11.79 -10.15
N GLN A 309 -6.15 12.79 -11.04
CA GLN A 309 -4.88 13.00 -11.73
C GLN A 309 -3.73 13.25 -10.75
N VAL A 310 -3.97 14.11 -9.75
CA VAL A 310 -2.96 14.43 -8.73
C VAL A 310 -2.69 13.21 -7.83
N SER A 311 -3.73 12.44 -7.48
CA SER A 311 -3.58 11.23 -6.66
C SER A 311 -2.80 10.12 -7.36
N ILE A 312 -3.05 9.91 -8.65
CA ILE A 312 -2.26 8.98 -9.47
C ILE A 312 -0.80 9.43 -9.51
N GLY A 313 -0.55 10.73 -9.76
CA GLY A 313 0.79 11.29 -9.75
C GLY A 313 1.50 11.07 -8.41
N ALA A 314 0.81 11.33 -7.31
CA ALA A 314 1.35 11.14 -5.97
C ALA A 314 1.69 9.67 -5.69
N SER A 315 0.81 8.74 -6.06
CA SER A 315 1.04 7.30 -5.88
C SER A 315 2.22 6.79 -6.71
N ILE A 316 2.35 7.23 -7.96
CA ILE A 316 3.49 6.89 -8.81
C ILE A 316 4.79 7.49 -8.23
N CYS A 317 4.76 8.74 -7.80
CA CYS A 317 5.92 9.39 -7.19
C CYS A 317 6.36 8.68 -5.90
N GLU A 318 5.43 8.22 -5.08
CA GLU A 318 5.72 7.43 -3.88
C GLU A 318 6.41 6.10 -4.25
N ALA A 319 5.87 5.37 -5.24
CA ALA A 319 6.43 4.10 -5.69
C ALA A 319 7.85 4.24 -6.27
N LEU A 320 8.08 5.29 -7.05
CA LEU A 320 9.35 5.52 -7.75
C LEU A 320 10.38 6.32 -6.93
N GLY A 321 9.98 7.00 -5.86
CA GLY A 321 10.85 7.90 -5.10
C GLY A 321 11.17 9.21 -5.85
N VAL A 322 10.28 9.67 -6.73
CA VAL A 322 10.42 10.91 -7.48
C VAL A 322 9.47 12.00 -6.98
N GLN A 323 9.67 13.24 -7.41
CA GLN A 323 8.84 14.38 -7.03
C GLN A 323 7.68 14.60 -8.02
N MET A 324 6.60 15.18 -7.53
CA MET A 324 5.45 15.55 -8.34
C MET A 324 5.41 17.05 -8.59
N LYS A 325 5.42 17.46 -9.86
CA LYS A 325 5.08 18.82 -10.26
C LYS A 325 3.61 18.85 -10.70
N TRP A 326 2.81 19.59 -9.97
CA TRP A 326 1.38 19.76 -10.26
C TRP A 326 1.17 20.29 -11.70
N PRO A 327 0.17 19.77 -12.41
CA PRO A 327 -0.79 18.76 -11.97
C PRO A 327 -0.41 17.32 -12.40
N ASN A 328 0.63 17.09 -13.20
CA ASN A 328 0.78 15.82 -13.91
C ASN A 328 2.21 15.44 -14.31
N ASP A 329 3.21 16.24 -13.94
CA ASP A 329 4.60 15.95 -14.30
C ASP A 329 5.33 15.20 -13.17
N LEU A 330 6.10 14.19 -13.53
CA LEU A 330 7.00 13.45 -12.66
C LEU A 330 8.41 14.00 -12.84
N ILE A 331 9.07 14.35 -11.74
CA ILE A 331 10.32 15.10 -11.75
C ILE A 331 11.40 14.36 -10.96
N TRP A 332 12.58 14.23 -11.53
CA TRP A 332 13.78 13.77 -10.85
C TRP A 332 14.90 14.82 -11.00
N GLN A 333 15.41 15.31 -9.87
CA GLN A 333 16.47 16.33 -9.82
C GLN A 333 16.19 17.54 -10.75
N GLY A 334 14.98 18.08 -10.68
CA GLY A 334 14.55 19.23 -11.49
C GLY A 334 14.23 18.91 -12.96
N ARG A 335 14.47 17.68 -13.44
CA ARG A 335 14.22 17.25 -14.82
C ARG A 335 12.97 16.36 -14.90
N LYS A 336 12.19 16.55 -15.96
CA LYS A 336 10.99 15.72 -16.19
C LYS A 336 11.40 14.30 -16.54
N CYS A 337 10.89 13.31 -15.80
CA CYS A 337 11.12 11.89 -16.08
C CYS A 337 9.87 11.17 -16.60
N GLY A 338 8.70 11.79 -16.50
CA GLY A 338 7.45 11.21 -16.96
C GLY A 338 6.28 12.18 -16.92
N GLY A 339 5.12 11.72 -17.36
CA GLY A 339 3.90 12.49 -17.35
C GLY A 339 2.66 11.63 -17.37
N ILE A 340 1.56 12.21 -16.89
CA ILE A 340 0.25 11.59 -16.77
C ILE A 340 -0.76 12.41 -17.56
N LEU A 341 -1.60 11.74 -18.33
CA LEU A 341 -2.69 12.35 -19.08
C LEU A 341 -4.01 11.67 -18.71
N LEU A 342 -5.00 12.45 -18.28
CA LEU A 342 -6.36 11.97 -18.11
C LEU A 342 -7.28 12.53 -19.18
N GLU A 343 -8.07 11.67 -19.79
CA GLU A 343 -9.16 12.02 -20.70
C GLU A 343 -10.45 11.37 -20.20
N SER A 344 -11.46 12.16 -19.89
CA SER A 344 -12.79 11.67 -19.56
C SER A 344 -13.71 11.72 -20.77
N SER A 345 -14.56 10.72 -20.92
CA SER A 345 -15.58 10.66 -21.95
C SER A 345 -16.93 10.38 -21.31
N THR A 346 -17.81 11.37 -21.40
CA THR A 346 -19.21 11.21 -20.97
C THR A 346 -20.01 10.35 -21.95
N TYR A 347 -19.53 10.22 -23.19
CA TYR A 347 -20.19 9.42 -24.23
C TYR A 347 -20.14 7.92 -23.93
N ASP A 348 -18.97 7.42 -23.50
CA ASP A 348 -18.78 6.00 -23.19
C ASP A 348 -18.70 5.71 -21.68
N GLY A 349 -18.84 6.74 -20.84
CA GLY A 349 -18.82 6.60 -19.38
C GLY A 349 -17.48 6.14 -18.83
N THR A 350 -16.36 6.43 -19.51
CA THR A 350 -15.02 6.01 -19.11
C THR A 350 -14.08 7.18 -18.86
N ILE A 351 -13.08 6.95 -18.03
CA ILE A 351 -11.88 7.77 -17.94
C ILE A 351 -10.69 6.96 -18.43
N ARG A 352 -9.88 7.58 -19.25
CA ARG A 352 -8.62 7.00 -19.74
C ARG A 352 -7.45 7.71 -19.09
N ILE A 353 -6.49 6.93 -18.64
CA ILE A 353 -5.29 7.37 -17.95
C ILE A 353 -4.11 6.95 -18.79
N GLY A 354 -3.38 7.88 -19.37
CA GLY A 354 -2.13 7.63 -20.08
C GLY A 354 -0.95 7.95 -19.18
N VAL A 355 0.05 7.07 -19.14
CA VAL A 355 1.31 7.29 -18.44
C VAL A 355 2.46 7.03 -19.39
N GLY A 356 3.36 8.00 -19.50
CA GLY A 356 4.64 7.87 -20.20
C GLY A 356 5.80 8.12 -19.24
N LEU A 357 6.78 7.22 -19.22
CA LEU A 357 8.01 7.33 -18.45
C LEU A 357 9.21 7.09 -19.35
N ASN A 358 10.21 7.96 -19.26
CA ASN A 358 11.45 7.80 -19.98
C ASN A 358 12.35 6.76 -19.32
N LYS A 359 12.94 5.84 -20.10
CA LYS A 359 13.92 4.88 -19.59
C LYS A 359 15.25 5.55 -19.31
N LYS A 360 15.76 6.32 -20.26
CA LYS A 360 17.06 7.00 -20.21
C LYS A 360 16.89 8.50 -20.20
N ALA A 361 17.84 9.18 -19.59
CA ALA A 361 17.96 10.62 -19.70
C ALA A 361 18.33 11.04 -21.12
N GLY A 362 17.97 12.27 -21.50
CA GLY A 362 18.27 12.83 -22.80
C GLY A 362 17.94 14.31 -22.90
N GLU A 363 17.91 14.81 -24.13
CA GLU A 363 17.58 16.19 -24.45
C GLU A 363 16.64 16.24 -25.67
N ILE A 364 15.63 17.08 -25.60
CA ILE A 364 14.70 17.37 -26.71
C ILE A 364 14.55 18.90 -26.82
N GLU A 365 14.80 19.46 -27.97
CA GLU A 365 14.61 20.90 -28.24
C GLU A 365 15.31 21.83 -27.21
N GLY A 366 16.46 21.42 -26.69
CA GLY A 366 17.22 22.18 -25.69
C GLY A 366 16.72 21.98 -24.24
N PHE A 367 15.76 21.12 -24.02
CA PHE A 367 15.27 20.75 -22.66
C PHE A 367 15.78 19.37 -22.27
N SER A 368 16.54 19.31 -21.17
CA SER A 368 16.99 18.04 -20.60
C SER A 368 15.86 17.34 -19.86
N TYR A 369 15.75 16.01 -20.04
CA TYR A 369 14.85 15.16 -19.30
C TYR A 369 15.60 14.02 -18.61
N SER A 370 14.99 13.42 -17.59
CA SER A 370 15.53 12.29 -16.83
C SER A 370 14.86 10.98 -17.24
N GLY A 371 15.47 9.86 -16.89
CA GLY A 371 14.92 8.53 -17.07
C GLY A 371 15.10 7.66 -15.84
N TRP A 372 14.30 6.58 -15.72
CA TRP A 372 14.28 5.75 -14.50
C TRP A 372 15.59 5.02 -14.21
N THR A 373 16.48 4.86 -15.18
CA THR A 373 17.81 4.30 -14.95
C THR A 373 18.66 5.13 -13.99
N GLU A 374 18.31 6.40 -13.77
CA GLU A 374 19.00 7.29 -12.82
C GLU A 374 18.54 7.12 -11.37
N TYR A 375 17.34 6.53 -11.12
CA TYR A 375 16.76 6.46 -9.76
C TYR A 375 16.17 5.11 -9.36
N ILE A 376 15.84 4.24 -10.31
CA ILE A 376 15.40 2.87 -10.03
C ILE A 376 16.49 1.85 -10.42
N GLY A 377 17.24 2.13 -11.50
CA GLY A 377 18.23 1.22 -12.06
C GLY A 377 17.79 0.57 -13.38
N GLU A 378 18.54 -0.44 -13.80
CA GLU A 378 18.34 -1.14 -15.08
C GLU A 378 17.24 -2.19 -14.97
N ILE A 379 15.98 -1.75 -15.03
CA ILE A 379 14.81 -2.60 -15.21
C ILE A 379 14.22 -2.39 -16.60
N ASP A 380 13.48 -3.37 -17.10
CA ASP A 380 12.82 -3.24 -18.40
C ASP A 380 11.48 -2.48 -18.31
N SER A 381 10.86 -2.22 -19.47
CA SER A 381 9.61 -1.48 -19.53
C SER A 381 8.42 -2.27 -19.00
N ASN A 382 8.50 -3.61 -18.93
CA ASN A 382 7.47 -4.44 -18.35
C ASN A 382 7.52 -4.40 -16.82
N GLU A 383 8.72 -4.51 -16.25
CA GLU A 383 8.92 -4.36 -14.81
C GLU A 383 8.48 -2.95 -14.34
N MET A 384 8.83 -1.89 -15.11
CA MET A 384 8.37 -0.53 -14.83
C MET A 384 6.83 -0.43 -14.94
N PHE A 385 6.24 -1.05 -15.95
CA PHE A 385 4.77 -1.10 -16.09
C PHE A 385 4.11 -1.75 -14.87
N GLN A 386 4.66 -2.86 -14.36
CA GLN A 386 4.10 -3.53 -13.17
C GLN A 386 4.09 -2.63 -11.94
N ILE A 387 5.14 -1.83 -11.73
CA ILE A 387 5.20 -0.84 -10.64
C ILE A 387 4.10 0.21 -10.80
N ILE A 388 3.93 0.73 -12.01
CA ILE A 388 2.94 1.78 -12.30
C ILE A 388 1.51 1.21 -12.24
N ASP A 389 1.29 -0.01 -12.75
CA ASP A 389 0.00 -0.70 -12.68
C ASP A 389 -0.41 -0.92 -11.22
N ALA A 390 0.52 -1.35 -10.36
CA ALA A 390 0.28 -1.50 -8.93
C ALA A 390 -0.03 -0.16 -8.24
N ALA A 391 0.69 0.91 -8.58
CA ALA A 391 0.46 2.23 -8.00
C ALA A 391 -0.92 2.78 -8.38
N ILE A 392 -1.34 2.64 -9.65
CA ILE A 392 -2.67 3.08 -10.14
C ILE A 392 -3.76 2.15 -9.57
N GLY A 393 -3.53 0.83 -9.56
CA GLY A 393 -4.45 -0.16 -9.02
C GLY A 393 -4.76 0.06 -7.54
N SER A 394 -3.80 0.55 -6.76
CA SER A 394 -4.01 0.92 -5.35
C SER A 394 -5.14 1.95 -5.17
N ILE A 395 -5.38 2.79 -6.17
CA ILE A 395 -6.43 3.82 -6.14
C ILE A 395 -7.72 3.30 -6.78
N LEU A 396 -7.62 2.67 -7.94
CA LEU A 396 -8.74 2.49 -8.86
C LEU A 396 -9.16 1.05 -9.12
N ASP A 397 -8.32 0.05 -8.84
CA ASP A 397 -8.70 -1.33 -9.09
C ASP A 397 -9.83 -1.75 -8.15
N SER A 398 -11.00 -1.97 -8.73
CA SER A 398 -12.21 -2.46 -8.04
C SER A 398 -12.39 -3.98 -8.16
N THR A 399 -11.44 -4.68 -8.79
CA THR A 399 -11.50 -6.15 -8.95
C THR A 399 -11.50 -6.88 -7.62
N PRO A 400 -10.61 -6.55 -6.65
CA PRO A 400 -10.67 -7.16 -5.34
C PRO A 400 -11.84 -6.58 -4.55
N PRO A 401 -12.59 -7.40 -3.81
CA PRO A 401 -13.68 -6.94 -2.96
C PRO A 401 -13.16 -6.29 -1.67
N ILE A 402 -12.44 -5.19 -1.82
CA ILE A 402 -11.82 -4.42 -0.75
C ILE A 402 -12.44 -3.03 -0.73
N ASP A 403 -12.79 -2.53 0.45
CA ASP A 403 -13.31 -1.19 0.63
C ASP A 403 -12.39 -0.12 0.02
N SER A 404 -12.97 0.86 -0.63
CA SER A 404 -12.21 1.96 -1.23
C SER A 404 -11.72 2.94 -0.16
N THR A 405 -10.57 3.55 -0.42
CA THR A 405 -10.03 4.62 0.42
C THR A 405 -10.84 5.92 0.23
N GLU A 406 -11.11 6.62 1.31
CA GLU A 406 -11.81 7.92 1.28
C GLU A 406 -11.04 9.00 0.48
N ASN A 407 -11.78 9.86 -0.20
CA ASN A 407 -11.22 10.94 -1.02
C ASN A 407 -10.37 11.93 -0.22
N THR A 408 -10.72 12.15 1.03
CA THR A 408 -9.96 13.01 1.96
C THR A 408 -8.55 12.49 2.21
N ILE A 409 -8.39 11.17 2.29
CA ILE A 409 -7.08 10.53 2.45
C ILE A 409 -6.24 10.70 1.19
N TRP A 410 -6.84 10.54 0.01
CA TRP A 410 -6.14 10.78 -1.26
C TRP A 410 -5.74 12.24 -1.42
N GLN A 411 -6.60 13.18 -1.03
CA GLN A 411 -6.27 14.61 -1.01
C GLN A 411 -5.08 14.91 -0.10
N GLN A 412 -5.06 14.35 1.12
CA GLN A 412 -3.97 14.52 2.08
C GLN A 412 -2.66 13.92 1.58
N LYS A 413 -2.67 12.68 1.06
CA LYS A 413 -1.48 12.03 0.48
C LYS A 413 -0.94 12.82 -0.71
N SER A 414 -1.82 13.28 -1.58
CA SER A 414 -1.44 14.10 -2.74
C SER A 414 -0.83 15.44 -2.31
N TRP A 415 -1.39 16.09 -1.31
CA TRP A 415 -0.84 17.32 -0.78
C TRP A 415 0.53 17.10 -0.13
N ALA A 416 0.70 16.06 0.68
CA ALA A 416 1.98 15.71 1.28
C ALA A 416 3.07 15.50 0.20
N LYS A 417 2.75 14.80 -0.89
CA LYS A 417 3.68 14.59 -2.01
C LYS A 417 4.02 15.89 -2.77
N LEU A 418 3.06 16.78 -2.95
CA LEU A 418 3.32 18.11 -3.53
C LEU A 418 4.19 18.98 -2.62
N CYS A 419 4.08 18.86 -1.30
CA CYS A 419 4.92 19.59 -0.36
C CYS A 419 6.41 19.25 -0.51
N GLU A 420 6.76 18.05 -0.97
CA GLU A 420 8.17 17.66 -1.19
C GLU A 420 8.84 18.58 -2.21
N ILE A 421 8.20 18.86 -3.35
CA ILE A 421 8.76 19.77 -4.36
C ILE A 421 8.67 21.23 -3.90
N LEU A 422 7.60 21.62 -3.21
CA LEU A 422 7.46 22.98 -2.72
C LEU A 422 8.52 23.32 -1.64
N SER A 423 8.98 22.32 -0.88
CA SER A 423 10.01 22.49 0.14
C SER A 423 11.42 22.70 -0.42
N THR A 424 11.64 22.48 -1.71
CA THR A 424 12.96 22.69 -2.36
C THR A 424 13.24 24.16 -2.68
N GLY A 425 12.36 25.08 -2.30
CA GLY A 425 12.55 26.52 -2.53
C GLY A 425 12.12 27.00 -3.90
N VAL A 426 11.25 26.24 -4.58
CA VAL A 426 10.71 26.62 -5.89
C VAL A 426 9.88 27.92 -5.80
N VAL A 427 9.94 28.71 -6.85
CA VAL A 427 9.12 29.92 -6.99
C VAL A 427 7.87 29.59 -7.82
N ALA A 428 6.70 29.73 -7.18
CA ALA A 428 5.42 29.60 -7.85
C ALA A 428 4.92 30.98 -8.32
N LYS A 429 4.42 31.05 -9.55
CA LYS A 429 3.81 32.26 -10.12
C LYS A 429 2.43 31.93 -10.69
N PHE A 430 1.48 32.80 -10.46
CA PHE A 430 0.15 32.77 -11.06
C PHE A 430 -0.16 34.14 -11.67
N ASP A 431 -0.56 34.16 -12.94
CA ASP A 431 -0.79 35.37 -13.71
C ASP A 431 0.41 36.35 -13.61
N GLY A 432 1.62 35.79 -13.75
CA GLY A 432 2.90 36.53 -13.68
C GLY A 432 3.32 37.00 -12.29
N ARG A 433 2.48 36.83 -11.24
CA ARG A 433 2.75 37.25 -9.84
C ARG A 433 3.23 36.08 -9.00
N ALA A 434 4.16 36.33 -8.10
CA ALA A 434 4.58 35.33 -7.13
C ALA A 434 3.43 35.00 -6.18
N VAL A 435 3.19 33.71 -5.95
CA VAL A 435 2.15 33.18 -5.05
C VAL A 435 2.73 32.14 -4.11
N ASN A 436 2.17 32.07 -2.91
CA ASN A 436 2.46 31.00 -1.95
C ASN A 436 1.41 29.91 -2.10
N ILE A 437 1.82 28.69 -2.41
CA ILE A 437 0.92 27.54 -2.44
C ILE A 437 0.68 27.06 -1.01
N VAL A 438 -0.59 27.00 -0.60
CA VAL A 438 -1.00 26.74 0.77
C VAL A 438 -1.88 25.50 0.92
N GLY A 439 -2.24 24.84 -0.16
CA GLY A 439 -3.06 23.62 -0.09
C GLY A 439 -3.47 23.06 -1.44
N LEU A 440 -4.17 21.93 -1.36
CA LEU A 440 -4.85 21.25 -2.46
C LEU A 440 -6.35 21.19 -2.15
N SER A 441 -7.21 21.51 -3.11
CA SER A 441 -8.66 21.38 -2.94
C SER A 441 -9.14 19.95 -3.18
N GLY A 442 -10.36 19.61 -2.75
CA GLY A 442 -11.02 18.34 -3.09
C GLY A 442 -11.30 18.15 -4.58
N ALA A 443 -11.15 19.21 -5.39
CA ALA A 443 -11.21 19.14 -6.85
C ALA A 443 -9.83 18.88 -7.50
N GLY A 444 -8.73 18.87 -6.72
CA GLY A 444 -7.37 18.73 -7.24
C GLY A 444 -6.74 20.07 -7.69
N SER A 445 -7.39 21.21 -7.44
CA SER A 445 -6.84 22.54 -7.71
C SER A 445 -5.88 22.96 -6.60
N LEU A 446 -4.85 23.76 -6.94
CA LEU A 446 -3.98 24.36 -5.94
C LEU A 446 -4.67 25.54 -5.27
N ARG A 447 -4.53 25.62 -3.95
CA ARG A 447 -4.89 26.83 -3.20
C ARG A 447 -3.63 27.67 -3.01
N ALA A 448 -3.69 28.92 -3.44
CA ALA A 448 -2.59 29.85 -3.37
C ALA A 448 -2.99 31.16 -2.72
N TYR A 449 -2.00 31.92 -2.26
CA TYR A 449 -2.20 33.19 -1.58
C TYR A 449 -1.12 34.20 -1.98
N SER A 450 -1.50 35.45 -2.31
CA SER A 450 -0.61 36.56 -2.55
C SER A 450 -1.32 37.88 -2.23
N ASP A 451 -0.60 38.82 -1.59
CA ASP A 451 -1.08 40.17 -1.30
C ASP A 451 -2.51 40.24 -0.70
N SER A 452 -2.79 39.37 0.28
CA SER A 452 -4.11 39.27 0.93
C SER A 452 -5.22 38.70 0.04
N THR A 453 -4.90 38.13 -1.13
CA THR A 453 -5.88 37.54 -2.04
C THR A 453 -5.66 36.03 -2.10
N ALA A 454 -6.75 35.25 -1.93
CA ALA A 454 -6.76 33.82 -2.10
C ALA A 454 -7.11 33.44 -3.55
N TYR A 455 -6.42 32.46 -4.09
CA TYR A 455 -6.63 31.92 -5.45
C TYR A 455 -6.90 30.43 -5.39
N GLU A 456 -7.76 29.94 -6.26
CA GLU A 456 -7.90 28.53 -6.58
C GLU A 456 -7.46 28.30 -8.03
N ILE A 457 -6.32 27.62 -8.21
CA ILE A 457 -5.66 27.41 -9.51
C ILE A 457 -6.03 26.03 -10.00
N SER A 458 -6.83 25.96 -11.05
CA SER A 458 -7.33 24.70 -11.66
C SER A 458 -6.64 24.38 -12.99
N ASP A 459 -5.94 25.32 -13.59
CA ASP A 459 -5.23 25.16 -14.86
C ASP A 459 -3.80 25.70 -14.79
N VAL A 460 -2.95 25.22 -15.72
CA VAL A 460 -1.53 25.58 -15.82
C VAL A 460 -1.28 26.79 -16.72
N ASP A 461 -2.27 27.32 -17.41
CA ASP A 461 -2.04 28.37 -18.42
C ASP A 461 -1.36 29.61 -17.84
N ASP A 462 -1.81 30.03 -16.68
CA ASP A 462 -1.26 31.19 -15.99
C ASP A 462 -0.38 30.82 -14.79
N PHE A 463 -0.09 29.51 -14.62
CA PHE A 463 0.67 28.99 -13.49
C PHE A 463 2.01 28.39 -13.89
N SER A 464 3.06 28.77 -13.20
CA SER A 464 4.39 28.18 -13.36
C SER A 464 5.09 27.92 -12.03
N ILE A 465 5.88 26.85 -12.00
CA ILE A 465 6.85 26.57 -10.93
C ILE A 465 8.23 26.55 -11.59
N THR A 466 9.13 27.35 -11.06
CA THR A 466 10.55 27.41 -11.47
C THR A 466 11.43 26.96 -10.32
N PHE A 467 12.44 26.14 -10.65
CA PHE A 467 13.46 25.60 -9.75
C PHE A 467 14.63 26.55 -9.62
#